data_b003522f56e378aac13611053ab93d93
#
_entry.id   b003522f56e378aac13611053ab93d93
#
_cell.length_a   1.000
_cell.length_b   1.000
_cell.length_c   1.000
_cell.angle_alpha   90.00
_cell.angle_beta   90.00
_cell.angle_gamma   90.00
#
_symmetry.space_group_name_H-M   'P 1'
#
loop_
_entity.id
_entity.type
_entity.pdbx_description
1 polymer ?
#
loop_
_entity_poly.entity_id
_entity_poly.type
_entity_poly.pdbx_seq_one_letter_code
_entity_poly.pdbx_strand_id
1 'polypeptide(L)' 'MIKEILVIDDNPDIRFLVCNILEEQNFKVRTAANFDQAVLEINRRIPDLAIVDIKLDKPDKDGIDLLKLIIK' A
#
# COMPACT_ATOMS: atom_id res chain seq x y z
N MET A 1 -6.56 -14.50 -9.05
CA MET A 1 -5.48 -14.76 -8.08
C MET A 1 -4.72 -13.47 -7.81
N ILE A 2 -4.47 -13.16 -6.56
CA ILE A 2 -3.72 -11.96 -6.17
C ILE A 2 -2.25 -12.17 -6.47
N LYS A 3 -1.68 -11.30 -7.26
CA LYS A 3 -0.27 -11.39 -7.66
C LYS A 3 0.56 -10.22 -7.17
N GLU A 4 -0.03 -9.05 -7.12
CA GLU A 4 0.70 -7.83 -6.78
C GLU A 4 0.00 -7.09 -5.65
N ILE A 5 0.77 -6.73 -4.64
CA ILE A 5 0.26 -6.05 -3.46
C ILE A 5 1.00 -4.74 -3.27
N LEU A 6 0.24 -3.69 -3.01
CA LEU A 6 0.82 -2.39 -2.66
C LEU A 6 0.73 -2.24 -1.15
N VAL A 7 1.86 -1.99 -0.51
CA VAL A 7 1.93 -1.78 0.93
C VAL A 7 2.12 -0.30 1.20
N ILE A 8 1.20 0.29 1.93
CA ILE A 8 1.23 1.71 2.23
C ILE A 8 1.35 1.87 3.73
N ASP A 9 2.49 2.38 4.17
CA ASP A 9 2.79 2.53 5.58
C ASP A 9 3.85 3.61 5.72
N ASP A 10 3.65 4.54 6.65
CA ASP A 10 4.61 5.62 6.87
C ASP A 10 5.85 5.18 7.64
N ASN A 11 5.79 4.03 8.30
CA ASN A 11 6.92 3.50 9.06
C ASN A 11 7.75 2.57 8.14
N PRO A 12 9.01 2.95 7.83
CA PRO A 12 9.83 2.14 6.93
C PRO A 12 10.14 0.75 7.47
N ASP A 13 10.24 0.59 8.77
CA ASP A 13 10.53 -0.72 9.35
C ASP A 13 9.36 -1.68 9.19
N ILE A 14 8.15 -1.18 9.42
CA ILE A 14 6.94 -1.99 9.23
C ILE A 14 6.76 -2.31 7.74
N ARG A 15 6.97 -1.31 6.89
CA ARG A 15 6.86 -1.50 5.46
C ARG A 15 7.80 -2.60 4.97
N PHE A 16 9.04 -2.57 5.44
CA PHE A 16 10.04 -3.56 5.11
C PHE A 16 9.64 -4.96 5.61
N LEU A 17 9.17 -5.04 6.84
CA LEU A 17 8.76 -6.31 7.44
C LEU A 17 7.61 -6.94 6.67
N VAL A 18 6.58 -6.16 6.38
CA VAL A 18 5.41 -6.66 5.65
C VAL A 18 5.81 -7.10 4.24
N CYS A 19 6.67 -6.34 3.58
CA CYS A 19 7.15 -6.71 2.25
C CYS A 19 7.86 -8.06 2.27
N ASN A 20 8.72 -8.27 3.25
CA ASN A 20 9.44 -9.55 3.36
C ASN A 20 8.49 -10.72 3.55
N ILE A 21 7.49 -10.55 4.41
CA ILE A 21 6.51 -11.60 4.67
C ILE A 21 5.75 -11.93 3.38
N LEU A 22 5.33 -10.92 2.66
CA LEU A 22 4.56 -11.13 1.44
C LEU A 22 5.40 -11.73 0.32
N GLU A 23 6.65 -11.30 0.19
CA GLU A 23 7.52 -11.84 -0.83
C GLU A 23 7.82 -13.30 -0.58
N GLU A 24 7.89 -13.71 0.68
CA GLU A 24 8.04 -15.12 1.01
C GLU A 24 6.86 -15.96 0.56
N GLN A 25 5.70 -15.33 0.41
CA GLN A 25 4.50 -15.98 -0.08
C GLN A 25 4.36 -15.88 -1.61
N ASN A 26 5.40 -15.44 -2.28
CA ASN A 26 5.47 -15.32 -3.74
C ASN A 26 4.60 -14.20 -4.32
N PHE A 27 4.28 -13.19 -3.52
CA PHE A 27 3.62 -12.00 -4.06
C PHE A 27 4.65 -11.01 -4.57
N LYS A 28 4.27 -10.26 -5.58
CA LYS A 28 5.03 -9.07 -5.96
C LYS A 28 4.57 -7.93 -5.07
N VAL A 29 5.51 -7.17 -4.56
CA VAL A 29 5.20 -6.12 -3.60
C VAL A 29 5.76 -4.79 -4.08
N ARG A 30 4.90 -3.77 -4.05
CA ARG A 30 5.31 -2.39 -4.21
C ARG A 30 5.00 -1.66 -2.92
N THR A 31 5.66 -0.55 -2.69
CA THR A 31 5.50 0.18 -1.44
C THR A 31 5.23 1.65 -1.69
N ALA A 32 4.56 2.27 -0.73
CA ALA A 32 4.39 3.71 -0.70
C ALA A 32 4.48 4.15 0.75
N ALA A 33 5.16 5.27 0.98
CA ALA A 33 5.37 5.78 2.32
C ALA A 33 4.30 6.75 2.78
N ASN A 34 3.51 7.25 1.85
CA ASN A 34 2.48 8.23 2.16
C ASN A 34 1.40 8.20 1.09
N PHE A 35 0.39 9.04 1.29
CA PHE A 35 -0.75 9.08 0.39
C PHE A 35 -0.34 9.46 -1.04
N ASP A 36 0.50 10.48 -1.17
CA ASP A 36 0.90 10.95 -2.50
C ASP A 36 1.65 9.89 -3.27
N GLN A 37 2.55 9.18 -2.61
CA GLN A 37 3.27 8.07 -3.25
C GLN A 37 2.32 6.94 -3.62
N ALA A 38 1.34 6.67 -2.78
CA ALA A 38 0.36 5.63 -3.07
C ALA A 38 -0.43 5.96 -4.32
N VAL A 39 -0.85 7.20 -4.47
CA VAL A 39 -1.58 7.63 -5.66
C VAL A 39 -0.71 7.47 -6.91
N LEU A 40 0.56 7.84 -6.83
CA LEU A 40 1.46 7.69 -7.95
C LEU A 40 1.61 6.22 -8.35
N GLU A 41 1.74 5.33 -7.37
CA GLU A 41 1.89 3.91 -7.66
C GLU A 41 0.61 3.32 -8.26
N ILE A 42 -0.53 3.72 -7.76
CA ILE A 42 -1.81 3.26 -8.29
C ILE A 42 -2.01 3.74 -9.73
N ASN A 43 -1.61 4.98 -10.01
CA ASN A 43 -1.73 5.52 -11.37
C ASN A 43 -0.79 4.84 -12.35
N ARG A 44 0.37 4.41 -11.88
CA ARG A 44 1.27 3.64 -12.72
C ARG A 44 0.69 2.28 -13.05
N ARG A 45 0.14 1.63 -12.06
CA ARG A 45 -0.38 0.28 -12.21
C ARG A 45 -1.26 -0.03 -11.01
N ILE A 46 -2.46 -0.48 -11.27
CA ILE A 46 -3.40 -0.80 -10.20
C ILE A 46 -3.00 -2.15 -9.60
N PRO A 47 -2.73 -2.21 -8.29
CA PRO A 47 -2.41 -3.48 -7.65
C PRO A 47 -3.65 -4.36 -7.50
N ASP A 48 -3.43 -5.63 -7.28
CA ASP A 48 -4.52 -6.56 -7.00
C ASP A 48 -5.08 -6.34 -5.62
N LEU A 49 -4.22 -5.91 -4.69
CA LEU A 49 -4.61 -5.69 -3.30
C LEU A 49 -3.74 -4.60 -2.71
N ALA A 50 -4.27 -3.83 -1.79
CA ALA A 50 -3.48 -2.87 -1.03
C ALA A 50 -3.62 -3.14 0.45
N ILE A 51 -2.50 -3.08 1.15
CA ILE A 51 -2.46 -3.12 2.61
C ILE A 51 -2.13 -1.71 3.06
N VAL A 52 -3.02 -1.11 3.82
CA VAL A 52 -2.88 0.27 4.23
C VAL A 52 -2.87 0.36 5.74
N ASP A 53 -1.77 0.85 6.28
CA ASP A 53 -1.67 1.17 7.69
C ASP A 53 -1.59 2.68 7.79
N ILE A 54 -2.65 3.25 8.29
CA ILE A 54 -2.81 4.68 8.17
C ILE A 54 -2.64 5.38 9.47
N LYS A 55 -1.46 5.78 9.65
CA LYS A 55 -1.15 6.87 10.53
C LYS A 55 -0.61 7.98 9.67
N LEU A 56 -1.38 8.32 8.65
CA LEU A 56 -0.94 9.35 7.73
C LEU A 56 -1.02 10.70 8.43
N ASP A 57 -0.18 11.58 7.99
CA ASP A 57 -0.01 12.90 8.59
C ASP A 57 -1.24 13.75 8.50
N LYS A 58 -2.22 13.36 7.72
CA LYS A 58 -3.43 14.15 7.50
C LYS A 58 -4.60 13.45 8.14
N PRO A 59 -5.05 13.88 9.29
CA PRO A 59 -6.16 13.23 9.97
C PRO A 59 -7.47 13.22 9.19
N ASP A 60 -7.62 14.16 8.26
CA ASP A 60 -8.82 14.24 7.44
C ASP A 60 -8.84 13.23 6.32
N LYS A 61 -7.70 12.64 6.02
CA LYS A 61 -7.59 11.64 4.98
C LYS A 61 -7.12 10.35 5.59
N ASP A 62 -8.07 9.58 5.98
CA ASP A 62 -7.77 8.30 6.57
C ASP A 62 -7.58 7.24 5.49
N GLY A 63 -7.30 6.05 5.89
CA GLY A 63 -7.06 4.99 4.98
C GLY A 63 -8.25 4.53 4.20
N ILE A 64 -9.41 4.88 4.67
CA ILE A 64 -10.63 4.51 3.97
C ILE A 64 -10.69 5.20 2.62
N ASP A 65 -10.29 6.48 2.56
CA ASP A 65 -10.26 7.18 1.30
C ASP A 65 -9.29 6.56 0.31
N LEU A 66 -8.13 6.14 0.80
CA LEU A 66 -7.15 5.49 -0.04
C LEU A 66 -7.64 4.14 -0.54
N LEU A 67 -8.30 3.38 0.32
CA LEU A 67 -8.87 2.10 -0.07
C LEU A 67 -9.87 2.23 -1.19
N LYS A 68 -10.64 3.32 -1.20
CA LYS A 68 -11.62 3.55 -2.26
C LYS A 68 -10.99 3.75 -3.62
N LEU A 69 -9.73 4.17 -3.66
CA LEU A 69 -9.02 4.31 -4.92
C LEU A 69 -8.59 2.95 -5.49
N ILE A 70 -8.47 1.96 -4.65
CA ILE A 70 -7.95 0.65 -5.02
C ILE A 70 -9.04 -0.37 -5.25
N ILE A 71 -10.05 -0.36 -4.40
CA ILE A 71 -11.18 -1.29 -4.51
C ILE A 71 -12.16 -0.74 -5.53
N LYS A 72 -12.39 -1.52 -6.53
CA LYS A 72 -13.30 -1.11 -7.61
C LYS A 72 -14.65 -1.76 -7.47
#